data_84df1edb16795e96b86dd3a8ad03bc26
#
_entry.id   84df1edb16795e96b86dd3a8ad03bc26
#
_cell.length_a   1.000
_cell.length_b   1.000
_cell.length_c   1.000
_cell.angle_alpha   90.00
_cell.angle_beta   90.00
_cell.angle_gamma   90.00
#
_symmetry.space_group_name_H-M   'P 1'
#
loop_
_entity.id
_entity.type
_entity.pdbx_description
1 polymer ?
#
loop_
_entity_poly.entity_id
_entity_poly.type
_entity_poly.pdbx_seq_one_letter_code
_entity_poly.pdbx_strand_id
1 'polypeptide(L)'
;MVEKKLIGKISHFYPKISVAVIDLEDTIRVGDKISIEREAGSFEQNIESIQIEHENIREAKKGQSIGLKVNERTREGAKVFKIIE
;
A
#
# COMPACT_ATOMS: atom_id res chain seq x y z
N MET A 1 8.68 -17.40 11.07
CA MET A 1 7.41 -16.74 11.42
C MET A 1 7.23 -15.49 10.60
N VAL A 2 6.02 -15.27 10.12
CA VAL A 2 5.70 -14.06 9.36
C VAL A 2 5.10 -13.05 10.32
N GLU A 3 5.64 -11.84 10.29
CA GLU A 3 5.10 -10.73 11.07
C GLU A 3 4.51 -9.70 10.12
N LYS A 4 3.48 -9.02 10.60
CA LYS A 4 2.85 -7.92 9.86
C LYS A 4 3.01 -6.64 10.65
N LYS A 5 3.45 -5.58 9.97
CA LYS A 5 3.60 -4.27 10.58
C LYS A 5 2.71 -3.28 9.86
N LEU A 6 1.88 -2.56 10.60
CA LEU A 6 1.02 -1.53 10.01
C LEU A 6 1.88 -0.43 9.40
N ILE A 7 1.70 -0.17 8.12
CA ILE A 7 2.46 0.87 7.40
C ILE A 7 1.59 2.01 6.91
N GLY A 8 0.28 1.89 6.98
CA GLY A 8 -0.59 2.97 6.57
C GLY A 8 -2.02 2.54 6.37
N LYS A 9 -2.80 3.50 5.89
CA LYS A 9 -4.21 3.31 5.56
C LYS A 9 -4.48 3.87 4.19
N ILE A 10 -5.45 3.27 3.50
CA ILE A 10 -5.89 3.77 2.20
C ILE A 10 -6.81 4.96 2.44
N SER A 11 -6.40 6.12 1.91
CA SER A 11 -7.18 7.35 1.99
C SER A 11 -8.08 7.53 0.79
N HIS A 12 -7.74 6.92 -0.34
CA HIS A 12 -8.55 6.97 -1.54
C HIS A 12 -8.21 5.80 -2.46
N PHE A 13 -9.20 5.34 -3.24
CA PHE A 13 -9.00 4.29 -4.22
C PHE A 13 -9.60 4.71 -5.57
N TYR A 14 -8.81 4.57 -6.62
CA TYR A 14 -9.22 4.86 -8.00
C TYR A 14 -9.45 3.53 -8.75
N PRO A 15 -10.71 3.06 -8.86
CA PRO A 15 -10.97 1.73 -9.42
C PRO A 15 -10.63 1.61 -10.90
N LYS A 16 -10.70 2.70 -11.65
CA LYS A 16 -10.42 2.65 -13.09
C LYS A 16 -8.96 2.36 -13.41
N ILE A 17 -8.06 2.78 -12.56
CA ILE A 17 -6.62 2.60 -12.77
C ILE A 17 -6.01 1.67 -11.74
N SER A 18 -6.82 1.14 -10.82
CA SER A 18 -6.39 0.23 -9.75
C SER A 18 -5.27 0.81 -8.90
N VAL A 19 -5.39 2.08 -8.56
CA VAL A 19 -4.41 2.77 -7.72
C VAL A 19 -5.04 3.15 -6.39
N ALA A 20 -4.38 2.78 -5.30
CA ALA A 20 -4.75 3.19 -3.96
C ALA A 20 -3.81 4.26 -3.46
N VAL A 21 -4.36 5.33 -2.89
CA VAL A 21 -3.57 6.34 -2.21
C VAL A 21 -3.45 5.92 -0.75
N ILE A 22 -2.23 5.81 -0.28
CA ILE A 22 -1.92 5.33 1.07
C ILE A 22 -1.22 6.44 1.84
N ASP A 23 -1.78 6.76 3.01
CA ASP A 23 -1.13 7.67 3.95
C ASP A 23 -0.20 6.84 4.81
N LEU A 24 1.09 7.04 4.66
CA LEU A 24 2.10 6.19 5.28
C LEU A 24 2.35 6.54 6.74
N GLU A 25 2.42 5.51 7.55
CA GLU A 25 2.82 5.61 8.96
C GLU A 25 4.21 4.98 9.18
N ASP A 26 4.79 4.42 8.13
CA ASP A 26 6.14 3.83 8.16
C ASP A 26 6.72 3.78 6.75
N THR A 27 7.99 3.45 6.66
CA THR A 27 8.72 3.39 5.39
C THR A 27 8.38 2.14 4.59
N ILE A 28 8.19 2.30 3.28
CA ILE A 28 8.03 1.19 2.34
C ILE A 28 8.97 1.36 1.16
N ARG A 29 9.24 0.25 0.48
CA ARG A 29 10.12 0.22 -0.70
C ARG A 29 9.54 -0.66 -1.79
N VAL A 30 9.92 -0.38 -3.02
CA VAL A 30 9.64 -1.30 -4.14
C VAL A 30 10.29 -2.65 -3.82
N GLY A 31 9.55 -3.72 -4.00
CA GLY A 31 9.98 -5.06 -3.66
C GLY A 31 9.45 -5.59 -2.33
N ASP A 32 8.96 -4.69 -1.48
CA ASP A 32 8.33 -5.12 -0.22
C ASP A 32 7.03 -5.87 -0.50
N LYS A 33 6.74 -6.84 0.36
CA LYS A 33 5.48 -7.56 0.32
C LYS A 33 4.52 -6.93 1.31
N ILE A 34 3.32 -6.63 0.85
CA ILE A 34 2.30 -6.01 1.69
C ILE A 34 1.01 -6.81 1.71
N SER A 35 0.24 -6.63 2.78
CA SER A 35 -1.10 -7.18 2.93
C SER A 35 -2.06 -6.03 3.10
N ILE A 36 -3.10 -6.01 2.29
CA ILE A 36 -4.17 -5.01 2.38
C ILE A 36 -5.38 -5.69 3.01
N GLU A 37 -5.79 -5.21 4.19
CA GLU A 37 -6.91 -5.78 4.92
C GLU A 37 -8.18 -4.96 4.71
N ARG A 38 -9.22 -5.63 4.27
CA ARG A 38 -10.54 -5.05 3.97
C ARG A 38 -11.63 -5.99 4.51
N GLU A 39 -12.87 -5.54 4.50
CA GLU A 39 -13.99 -6.34 5.02
C GLU A 39 -14.16 -7.67 4.30
N ALA A 40 -13.95 -7.68 3.00
CA ALA A 40 -14.09 -8.90 2.19
C ALA A 40 -12.95 -9.88 2.37
N GLY A 41 -11.95 -9.56 3.19
CA GLY A 41 -10.77 -10.37 3.41
C GLY A 41 -9.51 -9.65 2.95
N SER A 42 -8.36 -10.17 3.36
CA SER A 42 -7.09 -9.56 3.02
C SER A 42 -6.53 -10.17 1.73
N PHE A 43 -5.69 -9.40 1.05
CA PHE A 43 -4.89 -9.93 -0.06
C PHE A 43 -3.47 -9.40 0.04
N GLU A 44 -2.54 -10.18 -0.48
CA GLU A 44 -1.12 -9.86 -0.43
C GLU A 44 -0.59 -9.61 -1.82
N GLN A 45 0.36 -8.69 -1.91
CA GLN A 45 1.06 -8.43 -3.17
C GLN A 45 2.42 -7.80 -2.90
N ASN A 46 3.28 -7.87 -3.90
CA ASN A 46 4.55 -7.16 -3.86
C ASN A 46 4.34 -5.74 -4.39
N ILE A 47 5.11 -4.80 -3.86
CA ILE A 47 5.11 -3.43 -4.35
C ILE A 47 5.97 -3.39 -5.62
N GLU A 48 5.34 -3.14 -6.75
CA GLU A 48 6.05 -3.04 -8.03
C GLU A 48 6.42 -1.60 -8.35
N SER A 49 5.59 -0.65 -7.93
CA SER A 49 5.86 0.76 -8.18
C SER A 49 5.18 1.62 -7.11
N ILE A 50 5.81 2.72 -6.82
CA ILE A 50 5.30 3.73 -5.89
C ILE A 50 5.33 5.06 -6.63
N GLN A 51 4.25 5.84 -6.54
CA GLN A 51 4.18 7.16 -7.17
C GLN A 51 3.84 8.24 -6.17
N ILE A 52 4.52 9.38 -6.31
CA ILE A 52 4.18 10.61 -5.60
C ILE A 52 4.12 11.70 -6.67
N GLU A 53 2.99 12.41 -6.75
CA GLU A 53 2.79 13.49 -7.73
C GLU A 53 3.18 13.10 -9.16
N HIS A 54 2.72 11.92 -9.59
CA HIS A 54 2.98 11.35 -10.93
C HIS A 54 4.44 10.96 -11.19
N GLU A 55 5.28 10.98 -10.17
CA GLU A 55 6.66 10.52 -10.30
C GLU A 55 6.85 9.16 -9.64
N ASN A 56 7.58 8.27 -10.31
CA ASN A 56 7.92 6.96 -9.74
C ASN A 56 9.07 7.11 -8.77
N ILE A 57 8.89 6.54 -7.58
CA ILE A 57 9.93 6.54 -6.55
C ILE A 57 10.15 5.10 -6.08
N ARG A 58 11.30 4.82 -5.49
CA ARG A 58 11.63 3.49 -4.99
C ARG A 58 11.37 3.30 -3.51
N GLU A 59 11.32 4.38 -2.77
CA GLU A 59 11.13 4.34 -1.32
C GLU A 59 10.26 5.52 -0.91
N ALA A 60 9.36 5.26 0.03
CA ALA A 60 8.52 6.31 0.62
C ALA A 60 8.56 6.20 2.12
N LYS A 61 8.47 7.33 2.79
CA LYS A 61 8.66 7.44 4.23
C LYS A 61 7.40 7.84 4.96
N LYS A 62 7.41 7.66 6.27
CA LYS A 62 6.35 8.08 7.17
C LYS A 62 5.95 9.53 6.90
N GLY A 63 4.66 9.78 6.87
CA GLY A 63 4.10 11.11 6.66
C GLY A 63 3.84 11.45 5.21
N GLN A 64 4.25 10.60 4.27
CA GLN A 64 3.98 10.82 2.86
C GLN A 64 2.70 10.11 2.44
N SER A 65 2.00 10.69 1.46
CA SER A 65 0.87 10.03 0.81
C SER A 65 1.36 9.57 -0.56
N ILE A 66 1.19 8.28 -0.84
CA ILE A 66 1.70 7.68 -2.06
C ILE A 66 0.59 7.00 -2.84
N GLY A 67 0.78 6.88 -4.15
CA GLY A 67 -0.06 6.07 -5.01
C GLY A 67 0.58 4.72 -5.25
N LEU A 68 -0.18 3.66 -5.07
CA LEU A 68 0.28 2.30 -5.22
C LEU A 68 -0.69 1.52 -6.08
N LYS A 69 -0.17 0.89 -7.13
CA LYS A 69 -1.00 0.02 -7.95
C LYS A 69 -1.32 -1.26 -7.18
N VAL A 70 -2.58 -1.60 -7.09
CA VAL A 70 -3.04 -2.79 -6.37
C VAL A 70 -3.62 -3.81 -7.32
N ASN A 71 -3.45 -5.09 -6.97
CA ASN A 71 -3.89 -6.20 -7.81
C ASN A 71 -5.36 -6.53 -7.65
N GLU A 72 -5.96 -6.11 -6.55
CA GLU A 72 -7.37 -6.35 -6.27
C GLU A 72 -8.05 -5.09 -5.78
N ARG A 73 -9.36 -5.08 -5.85
CA ARG A 73 -10.16 -3.95 -5.43
C ARG A 73 -10.06 -3.72 -3.92
N THR A 74 -9.95 -2.47 -3.53
CA THR A 74 -9.93 -2.07 -2.13
C THR A 74 -10.79 -0.81 -1.95
N ARG A 75 -10.78 -0.23 -0.77
CA ARG A 75 -11.57 0.97 -0.46
C ARG A 75 -10.88 1.82 0.59
N GLU A 76 -11.38 3.04 0.76
CA GLU A 76 -10.93 3.94 1.80
C GLU A 76 -11.08 3.30 3.18
N GLY A 77 -10.09 3.54 4.03
CA GLY A 77 -10.06 3.00 5.38
C GLY A 77 -9.43 1.63 5.52
N ALA A 78 -9.15 0.96 4.41
CA ALA A 78 -8.46 -0.33 4.48
C ALA A 78 -7.06 -0.14 5.04
N LYS A 79 -6.63 -1.08 5.88
CA LYS A 79 -5.31 -1.03 6.49
C LYS A 79 -4.30 -1.76 5.64
N VAL A 80 -3.10 -1.20 5.56
CA VAL A 80 -2.00 -1.78 4.80
C VAL A 80 -0.89 -2.18 5.75
N PHE A 81 -0.46 -3.43 5.64
CA PHE A 81 0.60 -3.98 6.48
C PHE A 81 1.77 -4.41 5.61
N LYS A 82 2.97 -4.27 6.14
CA LYS A 82 4.17 -4.84 5.54
C LYS A 82 4.38 -6.23 6.12
N ILE A 83 4.65 -7.19 5.26
CA ILE A 83 4.95 -8.55 5.69
C ILE A 83 6.46 -8.67 5.89
N ILE A 84 6.84 -9.02 7.09
CA ILE A 84 8.25 -9.18 7.47
C ILE A 84 8.50 -10.67 7.67
N GLU A 85 9.35 -11.24 6.85
CA GLU A 85 9.71 -12.65 6.90
C GLU A 85 11.08 -12.84 7.57
#